data_3bbcc6b8e316c78f9dc6110789cbb69b
#
_entry.id   3bbcc6b8e316c78f9dc6110789cbb69b
#
_cell.length_a   1.000
_cell.length_b   1.000
_cell.length_c   1.000
_cell.angle_alpha   90.00
_cell.angle_beta   90.00
_cell.angle_gamma   90.00
#
_symmetry.space_group_name_H-M   'P 1'
#
loop_
_entity.id
_entity.type
_entity.pdbx_description
1 polymer ?
#
loop_
_entity_poly.entity_id
_entity_poly.type
_entity_poly.pdbx_seq_one_letter_code
_entity_poly.pdbx_strand_id
1 'polypeptide(L)'
;MEENEKKLEGTAEKTRNEEYLGKIFTMLKKMEGVALTKVKSHFNNSEMRLLGEVILAGYGGKRIISTQLASRLGVTRSAVSQMVNKLEARGIVKRVPDEVDRKIAYIELSSAALTYYNEEKGVCCSLVGEVIDKLGVDKVDKLLALSDE
;
A
#
# COMPACT_ATOMS: atom_id res chain seq x y z
N MET A 1 -6.14 -49.88 -2.30
CA MET A 1 -5.87 -49.20 -1.03
C MET A 1 -5.29 -47.82 -1.25
N GLU A 2 -4.22 -47.65 -1.99
CA GLU A 2 -3.59 -46.34 -2.29
C GLU A 2 -4.51 -45.29 -2.99
N GLU A 3 -5.42 -45.73 -3.84
CA GLU A 3 -6.33 -44.83 -4.57
C GLU A 3 -7.43 -44.22 -3.67
N ASN A 4 -7.87 -44.97 -2.66
CA ASN A 4 -8.82 -44.47 -1.66
C ASN A 4 -8.17 -43.54 -0.64
N GLU A 5 -6.90 -43.76 -0.28
CA GLU A 5 -6.14 -42.86 0.60
C GLU A 5 -5.89 -41.51 -0.07
N LYS A 6 -5.45 -41.48 -1.33
CA LYS A 6 -5.27 -40.22 -2.11
C LYS A 6 -6.57 -39.42 -2.27
N LYS A 7 -7.71 -40.13 -2.40
CA LYS A 7 -9.01 -39.46 -2.52
C LYS A 7 -9.49 -38.85 -1.20
N LEU A 8 -9.18 -39.52 -0.08
CA LEU A 8 -9.46 -39.01 1.26
C LEU A 8 -8.57 -37.80 1.61
N GLU A 9 -7.27 -37.88 1.32
CA GLU A 9 -6.33 -36.77 1.51
C GLU A 9 -6.72 -35.53 0.69
N GLY A 10 -7.07 -35.69 -0.59
CA GLY A 10 -7.53 -34.59 -1.43
C GLY A 10 -8.82 -33.95 -0.93
N THR A 11 -9.72 -34.73 -0.34
CA THR A 11 -10.98 -34.20 0.24
C THR A 11 -10.70 -33.44 1.53
N ALA A 12 -9.82 -33.96 2.40
CA ALA A 12 -9.42 -33.29 3.65
C ALA A 12 -8.68 -31.97 3.38
N GLU A 13 -7.80 -31.96 2.38
CA GLU A 13 -7.08 -30.75 1.97
C GLU A 13 -8.04 -29.69 1.42
N LYS A 14 -8.98 -30.07 0.57
CA LYS A 14 -10.01 -29.17 0.03
C LYS A 14 -10.83 -28.55 1.16
N THR A 15 -11.30 -29.34 2.10
CA THR A 15 -12.08 -28.86 3.27
C THR A 15 -11.29 -27.89 4.12
N ARG A 16 -10.00 -28.18 4.37
CA ARG A 16 -9.09 -27.29 5.09
C ARG A 16 -8.93 -25.94 4.37
N ASN A 17 -8.70 -25.96 3.06
CA ASN A 17 -8.50 -24.76 2.27
C ASN A 17 -9.77 -23.89 2.24
N GLU A 18 -10.96 -24.48 2.18
CA GLU A 18 -12.24 -23.78 2.27
C GLU A 18 -12.43 -23.09 3.65
N GLU A 19 -12.03 -23.75 4.73
CA GLU A 19 -12.07 -23.17 6.07
C GLU A 19 -11.14 -21.96 6.20
N TYR A 20 -9.89 -22.09 5.72
CA TYR A 20 -8.93 -20.97 5.73
C TYR A 20 -9.37 -19.81 4.85
N LEU A 21 -9.96 -20.09 3.68
CA LEU A 21 -10.54 -19.08 2.82
C LEU A 21 -11.61 -18.25 3.57
N GLY A 22 -12.50 -18.92 4.30
CA GLY A 22 -13.51 -18.25 5.13
C GLY A 22 -12.90 -17.37 6.23
N LYS A 23 -11.84 -17.84 6.88
CA LYS A 23 -11.10 -17.07 7.90
C LYS A 23 -10.44 -15.85 7.29
N ILE A 24 -9.80 -15.98 6.12
CA ILE A 24 -9.17 -14.87 5.38
C ILE A 24 -10.21 -13.83 4.97
N PHE A 25 -11.34 -14.24 4.39
CA PHE A 25 -12.42 -13.30 4.04
C PHE A 25 -12.96 -12.56 5.26
N THR A 26 -13.13 -13.25 6.39
CA THR A 26 -13.58 -12.64 7.63
C THR A 26 -12.58 -11.61 8.15
N MET A 27 -11.30 -11.91 8.06
CA MET A 27 -10.21 -11.00 8.44
C MET A 27 -10.19 -9.76 7.53
N LEU A 28 -10.24 -9.95 6.21
CA LEU A 28 -10.27 -8.84 5.24
C LEU A 28 -11.48 -7.92 5.47
N LYS A 29 -12.67 -8.51 5.70
CA LYS A 29 -13.88 -7.74 6.01
C LYS A 29 -13.75 -6.93 7.30
N LYS A 30 -13.12 -7.48 8.33
CA LYS A 30 -12.83 -6.74 9.57
C LYS A 30 -11.85 -5.60 9.33
N MET A 31 -10.84 -5.81 8.48
CA MET A 31 -9.86 -4.78 8.12
C MET A 31 -10.50 -3.65 7.29
N GLU A 32 -11.39 -3.96 6.35
CA GLU A 32 -12.14 -2.95 5.59
C GLU A 32 -12.98 -2.05 6.51
N GLY A 33 -13.60 -2.62 7.54
CA GLY A 33 -14.35 -1.86 8.53
C GLY A 33 -13.52 -0.92 9.40
N VAL A 34 -12.23 -1.20 9.58
CA VAL A 34 -11.32 -0.42 10.43
C VAL A 34 -10.56 0.65 9.64
N ALA A 35 -10.11 0.33 8.42
CA ALA A 35 -9.14 1.16 7.71
C ALA A 35 -9.75 2.18 6.75
N LEU A 36 -10.88 1.90 6.12
CA LEU A 36 -11.29 2.62 4.91
C LEU A 36 -12.53 3.52 5.09
N THR A 37 -13.31 3.36 6.15
CA THR A 37 -14.52 4.15 6.36
C THR A 37 -14.26 5.58 6.85
N LYS A 38 -13.08 5.88 7.37
CA LYS A 38 -12.73 7.22 7.86
C LYS A 38 -11.91 8.05 6.86
N VAL A 39 -11.22 7.42 5.92
CA VAL A 39 -10.46 8.13 4.88
C VAL A 39 -11.35 8.25 3.64
N LYS A 40 -12.08 9.34 3.51
CA LYS A 40 -12.71 9.73 2.23
C LYS A 40 -11.58 10.08 1.25
N SER A 41 -11.05 9.08 0.57
CA SER A 41 -10.05 9.30 -0.44
C SER A 41 -10.65 10.03 -1.65
N HIS A 42 -10.15 11.24 -1.91
CA HIS A 42 -10.43 12.00 -3.13
C HIS A 42 -9.61 11.50 -4.33
N PHE A 43 -8.97 10.35 -4.19
CA PHE A 43 -8.08 9.73 -5.16
C PHE A 43 -8.62 8.38 -5.62
N ASN A 44 -8.46 8.09 -6.90
CA ASN A 44 -8.72 6.75 -7.42
C ASN A 44 -7.60 5.76 -7.04
N ASN A 45 -7.84 4.46 -7.23
CA ASN A 45 -6.88 3.41 -6.84
C ASN A 45 -5.49 3.58 -7.47
N SER A 46 -5.41 4.02 -8.72
CA SER A 46 -4.12 4.23 -9.41
C SER A 46 -3.37 5.44 -8.84
N GLU A 47 -4.08 6.52 -8.55
CA GLU A 47 -3.52 7.69 -7.89
C GLU A 47 -3.05 7.36 -6.48
N MET A 48 -3.83 6.58 -5.71
CA MET A 48 -3.45 6.13 -4.37
C MET A 48 -2.18 5.28 -4.39
N ARG A 49 -2.06 4.36 -5.35
CA ARG A 49 -0.85 3.54 -5.51
C ARG A 49 0.37 4.41 -5.85
N LEU A 50 0.22 5.39 -6.75
CA LEU A 50 1.31 6.30 -7.11
C LEU A 50 1.75 7.15 -5.90
N LEU A 51 0.80 7.73 -5.18
CA LEU A 51 1.09 8.52 -3.98
C LEU A 51 1.75 7.66 -2.89
N GLY A 52 1.32 6.41 -2.74
CA GLY A 52 1.95 5.43 -1.83
C GLY A 52 3.44 5.24 -2.14
N GLU A 53 3.80 5.05 -3.42
CA GLU A 53 5.21 4.90 -3.81
C GLU A 53 6.05 6.16 -3.56
N VAL A 54 5.47 7.34 -3.79
CA VAL A 54 6.12 8.64 -3.50
C VAL A 54 6.39 8.79 -2.00
N ILE A 55 5.40 8.45 -1.18
CA ILE A 55 5.49 8.50 0.29
C ILE A 55 6.51 7.49 0.81
N LEU A 56 6.47 6.25 0.35
CA LEU A 56 7.41 5.20 0.75
C LEU A 56 8.86 5.55 0.39
N ALA A 57 9.09 6.15 -0.78
CA ALA A 57 10.40 6.65 -1.15
C ALA A 57 10.91 7.70 -0.13
N GLY A 58 10.04 8.62 0.26
CA GLY A 58 10.35 9.65 1.27
C GLY A 58 10.70 9.09 2.63
N TYR A 59 10.03 8.04 3.10
CA TYR A 59 10.38 7.35 4.35
C TYR A 59 11.80 6.76 4.33
N GLY A 60 12.23 6.25 3.19
CA GLY A 60 13.59 5.74 3.01
C GLY A 60 14.63 6.83 2.77
N GLY A 61 14.30 8.11 2.88
CA GLY A 61 15.17 9.23 2.55
C GLY A 61 15.55 9.29 1.06
N LYS A 62 14.79 8.62 0.20
CA LYS A 62 15.03 8.52 -1.24
C LYS A 62 14.03 9.39 -2.01
N ARG A 63 14.45 9.84 -3.17
CA ARG A 63 13.60 10.56 -4.13
C ARG A 63 13.25 9.61 -5.27
N ILE A 64 12.09 9.77 -5.88
CA ILE A 64 11.61 8.88 -6.93
C ILE A 64 11.30 9.65 -8.22
N ILE A 65 11.66 9.06 -9.35
CA ILE A 65 11.39 9.61 -10.68
C ILE A 65 10.29 8.83 -11.41
N SER A 66 9.69 9.42 -12.43
CA SER A 66 8.57 8.80 -13.17
C SER A 66 8.88 7.42 -13.75
N THR A 67 10.13 7.16 -14.16
CA THR A 67 10.52 5.85 -14.70
C THR A 67 10.55 4.77 -13.63
N GLN A 68 10.99 5.11 -12.42
CA GLN A 68 10.96 4.20 -11.27
C GLN A 68 9.52 3.93 -10.82
N LEU A 69 8.67 4.97 -10.81
CA LEU A 69 7.22 4.82 -10.55
C LEU A 69 6.58 3.87 -11.54
N ALA A 70 6.88 4.01 -12.85
CA ALA A 70 6.35 3.12 -13.88
C ALA A 70 6.75 1.65 -13.63
N SER A 71 8.01 1.41 -13.30
CA SER A 71 8.51 0.07 -12.98
C SER A 71 7.83 -0.53 -11.75
N ARG A 72 7.73 0.23 -10.64
CA ARG A 72 7.14 -0.25 -9.39
C ARG A 72 5.63 -0.49 -9.48
N LEU A 73 4.93 0.36 -10.24
CA LEU A 73 3.49 0.23 -10.44
C LEU A 73 3.10 -0.81 -11.50
N GLY A 74 4.07 -1.28 -12.30
CA GLY A 74 3.80 -2.20 -13.41
C GLY A 74 2.99 -1.55 -14.54
N VAL A 75 3.19 -0.25 -14.79
CA VAL A 75 2.48 0.52 -15.83
C VAL A 75 3.46 1.21 -16.77
N THR A 76 2.94 1.77 -17.88
CA THR A 76 3.77 2.50 -18.84
C THR A 76 4.20 3.86 -18.30
N ARG A 77 5.33 4.37 -18.81
CA ARG A 77 5.81 5.73 -18.50
C ARG A 77 4.78 6.79 -18.87
N SER A 78 4.06 6.59 -19.99
CA SER A 78 2.99 7.49 -20.43
C SER A 78 1.85 7.55 -19.42
N ALA A 79 1.43 6.39 -18.88
CA ALA A 79 0.40 6.32 -17.84
C ALA A 79 0.82 7.07 -16.58
N VAL A 80 2.07 6.88 -16.10
CA VAL A 80 2.61 7.62 -14.96
C VAL A 80 2.63 9.12 -15.24
N SER A 81 3.09 9.51 -16.43
CA SER A 81 3.14 10.94 -16.81
C SER A 81 1.76 11.59 -16.76
N GLN A 82 0.72 10.89 -17.25
CA GLN A 82 -0.66 11.39 -17.20
C GLN A 82 -1.18 11.49 -15.75
N MET A 83 -0.90 10.50 -14.90
CA MET A 83 -1.29 10.54 -13.49
C MET A 83 -0.58 11.69 -12.76
N VAL A 84 0.73 11.83 -12.96
CA VAL A 84 1.50 12.93 -12.36
C VAL A 84 0.99 14.29 -12.82
N ASN A 85 0.71 14.47 -14.13
CA ASN A 85 0.15 15.73 -14.65
C ASN A 85 -1.19 16.08 -13.97
N LYS A 86 -2.07 15.10 -13.79
CA LYS A 86 -3.36 15.30 -13.10
C LYS A 86 -3.19 15.67 -11.63
N LEU A 87 -2.29 14.99 -10.94
CA LEU A 87 -2.02 15.25 -9.52
C LEU A 87 -1.30 16.61 -9.33
N GLU A 88 -0.41 16.97 -10.25
CA GLU A 88 0.29 18.25 -10.25
C GLU A 88 -0.67 19.42 -10.52
N ALA A 89 -1.58 19.26 -11.49
CA ALA A 89 -2.63 20.25 -11.76
C ALA A 89 -3.59 20.44 -10.57
N ARG A 90 -3.78 19.42 -9.74
CA ARG A 90 -4.55 19.47 -8.48
C ARG A 90 -3.73 19.98 -7.30
N GLY A 91 -2.45 20.30 -7.49
CA GLY A 91 -1.57 20.78 -6.43
C GLY A 91 -1.18 19.69 -5.39
N ILE A 92 -1.26 18.42 -5.74
CA ILE A 92 -0.97 17.29 -4.83
C ILE A 92 0.51 16.90 -4.89
N VAL A 93 1.05 16.81 -6.09
CA VAL A 93 2.49 16.55 -6.31
C VAL A 93 3.14 17.71 -7.03
N LYS A 94 4.46 17.73 -6.99
CA LYS A 94 5.32 18.65 -7.75
C LYS A 94 6.47 17.90 -8.38
N ARG A 95 6.97 18.40 -9.50
CA ARG A 95 8.23 17.97 -10.09
C ARG A 95 9.35 18.86 -9.58
N VAL A 96 10.39 18.22 -9.02
CA VAL A 96 11.58 18.92 -8.54
C VAL A 96 12.77 18.49 -9.40
N PRO A 97 13.33 19.39 -10.23
CA PRO A 97 14.51 19.08 -11.02
C PRO A 97 15.67 18.67 -10.13
N ASP A 98 16.49 17.75 -10.64
CA ASP A 98 17.75 17.42 -10.00
C ASP A 98 18.73 18.61 -10.14
N GLU A 99 19.54 18.84 -9.12
CA GLU A 99 20.47 19.97 -9.08
C GLU A 99 21.64 19.82 -10.07
N VAL A 100 22.02 18.58 -10.36
CA VAL A 100 23.16 18.24 -11.23
C VAL A 100 22.68 17.94 -12.64
N ASP A 101 21.68 17.07 -12.80
CA ASP A 101 21.12 16.71 -14.10
C ASP A 101 19.67 17.20 -14.24
N ARG A 102 19.51 18.35 -14.85
CA ARG A 102 18.19 18.98 -15.09
C ARG A 102 17.23 18.16 -15.97
N LYS A 103 17.70 17.10 -16.61
CA LYS A 103 16.84 16.15 -17.35
C LYS A 103 16.08 15.20 -16.40
N ILE A 104 16.55 15.09 -15.17
CA ILE A 104 15.93 14.29 -14.12
C ILE A 104 14.99 15.18 -13.30
N ALA A 105 13.76 14.73 -13.12
CA ALA A 105 12.81 15.38 -12.24
C ALA A 105 12.24 14.34 -11.25
N TYR A 106 12.35 14.66 -9.98
CA TYR A 106 11.78 13.87 -8.90
C TYR A 106 10.31 14.23 -8.69
N ILE A 107 9.53 13.26 -8.34
CA ILE A 107 8.11 13.45 -7.97
C ILE A 107 8.03 13.48 -6.45
N GLU A 108 7.52 14.58 -5.92
CA GLU A 108 7.38 14.81 -4.48
C GLU A 108 5.97 15.30 -4.16
N LEU A 109 5.52 15.09 -2.93
CA LEU A 109 4.30 15.75 -2.45
C LEU A 109 4.50 17.27 -2.43
N SER A 110 3.47 18.02 -2.79
CA SER A 110 3.46 19.47 -2.55
C SER A 110 3.46 19.75 -1.04
N SER A 111 3.84 20.97 -0.66
CA SER A 111 3.85 21.36 0.76
C SER A 111 2.45 21.24 1.39
N ALA A 112 1.39 21.61 0.66
CA ALA A 112 0.01 21.47 1.13
C ALA A 112 -0.40 20.01 1.29
N ALA A 113 -0.05 19.16 0.31
CA ALA A 113 -0.34 17.73 0.38
C ALA A 113 0.46 17.05 1.50
N LEU A 114 1.69 17.47 1.76
CA LEU A 114 2.51 16.96 2.84
C LEU A 114 1.94 17.32 4.22
N THR A 115 1.44 18.54 4.39
CA THR A 115 0.76 18.95 5.63
C THR A 115 -0.47 18.09 5.88
N TYR A 116 -1.35 17.96 4.88
CA TYR A 116 -2.54 17.10 4.98
C TYR A 116 -2.17 15.64 5.27
N TYR A 117 -1.17 15.10 4.57
CA TYR A 117 -0.69 13.75 4.81
C TYR A 117 -0.20 13.54 6.25
N ASN A 118 0.53 14.51 6.82
CA ASN A 118 1.03 14.41 8.19
C ASN A 118 -0.10 14.45 9.24
N GLU A 119 -1.18 15.20 8.98
CA GLU A 119 -2.38 15.20 9.81
C GLU A 119 -3.08 13.84 9.77
N GLU A 120 -3.35 13.30 8.57
CA GLU A 120 -3.97 11.99 8.39
C GLU A 120 -3.10 10.84 8.94
N LYS A 121 -1.78 10.94 8.78
CA LYS A 121 -0.82 10.00 9.38
C LYS A 121 -0.97 9.89 10.90
N GLY A 122 -1.24 11.00 11.58
CA GLY A 122 -1.49 11.00 13.02
C GLY A 122 -2.66 10.10 13.40
N VAL A 123 -3.74 10.17 12.63
CA VAL A 123 -4.92 9.30 12.84
C VAL A 123 -4.57 7.82 12.60
N CYS A 124 -3.83 7.53 11.52
CA CYS A 124 -3.39 6.16 11.22
C CYS A 124 -2.46 5.61 12.31
N CYS A 125 -1.51 6.42 12.79
CA CYS A 125 -0.61 6.02 13.88
C CYS A 125 -1.36 5.70 15.17
N SER A 126 -2.41 6.47 15.50
CA SER A 126 -3.24 6.19 16.68
C SER A 126 -3.98 4.85 16.55
N LEU A 127 -4.52 4.54 15.36
CA LEU A 127 -5.16 3.25 15.09
C LEU A 127 -4.18 2.08 15.19
N VAL A 128 -2.97 2.25 14.65
CA VAL A 128 -1.90 1.25 14.78
C VAL A 128 -1.52 1.04 16.24
N GLY A 129 -1.43 2.14 17.02
CA GLY A 129 -1.21 2.08 18.47
C GLY A 129 -2.26 1.23 19.19
N GLU A 130 -3.55 1.44 18.89
CA GLU A 130 -4.63 0.63 19.46
C GLU A 130 -4.51 -0.87 19.12
N VAL A 131 -4.07 -1.18 17.91
CA VAL A 131 -3.84 -2.58 17.48
C VAL A 131 -2.67 -3.18 18.25
N ILE A 132 -1.58 -2.44 18.38
CA ILE A 132 -0.39 -2.88 19.14
C ILE A 132 -0.73 -3.09 20.62
N ASP A 133 -1.49 -2.20 21.21
CA ASP A 133 -1.93 -2.31 22.61
C ASP A 133 -2.79 -3.55 22.85
N LYS A 134 -3.63 -3.93 21.88
CA LYS A 134 -4.51 -5.10 21.98
C LYS A 134 -3.79 -6.42 21.67
N LEU A 135 -2.87 -6.45 20.72
CA LEU A 135 -2.21 -7.66 20.27
C LEU A 135 -0.86 -7.91 20.95
N GLY A 136 -0.17 -6.84 21.33
CA GLY A 136 1.23 -6.84 21.72
C GLY A 136 2.18 -6.74 20.52
N VAL A 137 3.31 -6.06 20.73
CA VAL A 137 4.33 -5.81 19.69
C VAL A 137 4.81 -7.11 19.03
N ASP A 138 5.11 -8.13 19.84
CA ASP A 138 5.66 -9.42 19.34
C ASP A 138 4.74 -10.11 18.31
N LYS A 139 3.41 -10.01 18.48
CA LYS A 139 2.47 -10.61 17.53
C LYS A 139 2.35 -9.78 16.25
N VAL A 140 2.43 -8.46 16.37
CA VAL A 140 2.43 -7.55 15.22
C VAL A 140 3.69 -7.76 14.40
N ASP A 141 4.86 -7.85 15.03
CA ASP A 141 6.13 -8.10 14.35
C ASP A 141 6.13 -9.45 13.62
N LYS A 142 5.59 -10.51 14.26
CA LYS A 142 5.43 -11.82 13.60
C LYS A 142 4.49 -11.76 12.40
N LEU A 143 3.40 -11.00 12.49
CA LEU A 143 2.47 -10.82 11.37
C LEU A 143 3.15 -10.12 10.20
N LEU A 144 3.92 -9.06 10.48
CA LEU A 144 4.66 -8.33 9.47
C LEU A 144 5.74 -9.19 8.83
N ALA A 145 6.52 -9.94 9.61
CA ALA A 145 7.54 -10.84 9.10
C ALA A 145 6.96 -11.91 8.14
N LEU A 146 5.78 -12.46 8.46
CA LEU A 146 5.08 -13.41 7.59
C LEU A 146 4.55 -12.78 6.30
N SER A 147 4.39 -11.47 6.23
CA SER A 147 3.95 -10.78 5.01
C SER A 147 5.08 -10.49 4.02
N ASP A 148 6.34 -10.62 4.46
CA ASP A 148 7.54 -10.39 3.65
C ASP A 148 8.07 -11.68 2.97
N GLU A 149 7.49 -12.86 3.29
CA GLU A 149 7.80 -14.15 2.66
C GLU A 149 7.05 -14.36 1.34
#